data_f69eaca5b9ade11b387e060bf02b8504
#
_entry.id   f69eaca5b9ade11b387e060bf02b8504
#
_cell.length_a   1.000
_cell.length_b   1.000
_cell.length_c   1.000
_cell.angle_alpha   90.00
_cell.angle_beta   90.00
_cell.angle_gamma   90.00
#
_symmetry.space_group_name_H-M   'P 1'
#
loop_
_entity.id
_entity.type
_entity.pdbx_description
1 polymer ?
#
loop_
_entity_poly.entity_id
_entity_poly.type
_entity_poly.pdbx_seq_one_letter_code
_entity_poly.pdbx_strand_id
1 'polypeptide(L)'
;MLVIIRGAGDIATGIALRLRRTHISVVMTDIPAPTAIRRTVAFSQAIVLGETKVEDITARRADTPEQALALLREGVIPVLPDPEGGCIPALQPDAVVDEIGRAHV
;
A
#
# COMPACT_ATOMS: atom_id res chain seq x y z
N MET A 1 15.89 1.72 0.42
CA MET A 1 14.99 2.88 0.35
C MET A 1 13.58 2.44 0.62
N LEU A 2 12.86 3.16 1.43
CA LEU A 2 11.46 2.85 1.76
C LEU A 2 10.58 4.00 1.33
N VAL A 3 9.52 3.70 0.56
CA VAL A 3 8.54 4.68 0.10
C VAL A 3 7.18 4.26 0.65
N ILE A 4 6.45 5.21 1.22
CA ILE A 4 5.08 4.99 1.63
C ILE A 4 4.17 5.68 0.62
N ILE A 5 3.19 4.93 0.10
CA ILE A 5 2.18 5.49 -0.79
C ILE A 5 0.88 5.55 0.00
N ARG A 6 0.34 6.74 0.15
CA ARG A 6 -0.96 6.93 0.80
C ARG A 6 -2.03 6.75 -0.25
N GLY A 7 -2.70 5.63 -0.17
CA GLY A 7 -3.65 5.20 -1.17
C GLY A 7 -3.24 3.85 -1.74
N ALA A 8 -4.20 3.04 -2.14
CA ALA A 8 -3.91 1.73 -2.73
C ALA A 8 -4.85 1.43 -3.88
N GLY A 9 -5.41 2.47 -4.51
CA GLY A 9 -6.25 2.32 -5.68
C GLY A 9 -5.44 2.03 -6.94
N ASP A 10 -6.07 2.22 -8.08
CA ASP A 10 -5.47 1.82 -9.35
C ASP A 10 -4.17 2.55 -9.66
N ILE A 11 -4.16 3.88 -9.47
CA ILE A 11 -2.97 4.66 -9.80
C ILE A 11 -1.86 4.36 -8.81
N ALA A 12 -2.19 4.31 -7.52
CA ALA A 12 -1.20 3.99 -6.50
C ALA A 12 -0.62 2.60 -6.70
N THR A 13 -1.44 1.64 -7.12
CA THR A 13 -0.98 0.30 -7.42
C THR A 13 0.03 0.31 -8.56
N GLY A 14 -0.23 1.08 -9.62
CA GLY A 14 0.72 1.21 -10.72
C GLY A 14 2.05 1.78 -10.28
N ILE A 15 2.02 2.79 -9.42
CA ILE A 15 3.24 3.38 -8.88
C ILE A 15 4.00 2.35 -8.05
N ALA A 16 3.28 1.61 -7.20
CA ALA A 16 3.90 0.60 -6.34
C ALA A 16 4.58 -0.50 -7.17
N LEU A 17 3.94 -0.92 -8.25
CA LEU A 17 4.53 -1.95 -9.11
C LEU A 17 5.85 -1.47 -9.70
N ARG A 18 5.88 -0.24 -10.17
CA ARG A 18 7.11 0.32 -10.73
C ARG A 18 8.23 0.40 -9.71
N LEU A 19 7.90 0.91 -8.53
CA LEU A 19 8.91 1.06 -7.48
C LEU A 19 9.42 -0.30 -7.02
N ARG A 20 8.51 -1.26 -6.89
CA ARG A 20 8.90 -2.59 -6.41
C ARG A 20 9.82 -3.28 -7.40
N ARG A 21 9.62 -3.05 -8.69
CA ARG A 21 10.47 -3.66 -9.71
C ARG A 21 11.86 -3.06 -9.77
N THR A 22 12.05 -1.89 -9.16
CA THR A 22 13.38 -1.30 -9.03
C THR A 22 13.98 -1.59 -7.66
N HIS A 23 13.43 -2.57 -6.94
CA HIS A 23 13.92 -3.02 -5.65
C HIS A 23 13.77 -1.99 -4.54
N ILE A 24 12.78 -1.11 -4.68
CA ILE A 24 12.43 -0.16 -3.64
C ILE A 24 11.35 -0.78 -2.76
N SER A 25 11.55 -0.73 -1.45
CA SER A 25 10.54 -1.21 -0.51
C SER A 25 9.36 -0.26 -0.49
N VAL A 26 8.15 -0.81 -0.59
CA VAL A 26 6.92 -0.01 -0.68
C VAL A 26 5.95 -0.46 0.39
N VAL A 27 5.38 0.51 1.10
CA VAL A 27 4.26 0.30 2.03
C VAL A 27 3.12 1.17 1.53
N MET A 28 1.91 0.63 1.53
CA MET A 28 0.73 1.36 1.09
C MET A 28 -0.25 1.51 2.24
N THR A 29 -1.00 2.61 2.25
CA THR A 29 -2.07 2.83 3.22
C THR A 29 -3.34 3.18 2.48
N ASP A 30 -4.47 2.84 3.06
CA ASP A 30 -5.76 3.19 2.48
C ASP A 30 -6.80 3.22 3.57
N ILE A 31 -8.05 3.53 3.21
CA ILE A 31 -9.14 3.53 4.18
C ILE A 31 -9.46 2.10 4.60
N PRO A 32 -9.89 1.90 5.85
CA PRO A 32 -10.10 0.55 6.37
C PRO A 32 -11.13 -0.26 5.62
N ALA A 33 -12.14 0.39 5.06
CA ALA A 33 -13.22 -0.30 4.35
C ALA A 33 -13.41 0.38 3.00
N PRO A 34 -12.58 0.04 2.01
CA PRO A 34 -12.76 0.62 0.68
C PRO A 34 -14.15 0.33 0.17
N THR A 35 -14.86 1.39 -0.20
CA THR A 35 -16.25 1.26 -0.61
C THR A 35 -16.42 1.15 -2.11
N ALA A 36 -15.39 1.41 -2.86
CA ALA A 36 -15.49 1.39 -4.31
C ALA A 36 -15.74 -0.02 -4.81
N ILE A 37 -16.76 -0.16 -5.64
CA ILE A 37 -17.03 -1.42 -6.31
C ILE A 37 -16.14 -1.44 -7.54
N ARG A 38 -15.01 -2.07 -7.41
CA ARG A 38 -14.00 -2.01 -8.45
C ARG A 38 -13.97 -3.25 -9.28
N ARG A 39 -13.84 -3.06 -10.57
CA ARG A 39 -13.60 -4.15 -11.49
C ARG A 39 -12.11 -4.33 -11.75
N THR A 40 -11.34 -3.28 -11.55
CA THR A 40 -9.91 -3.34 -11.77
C THR A 40 -9.23 -3.95 -10.56
N VAL A 41 -8.12 -4.62 -10.80
CA VAL A 41 -7.34 -5.24 -9.74
C VAL A 41 -6.44 -4.17 -9.11
N ALA A 42 -6.56 -4.02 -7.80
CA ALA A 42 -5.78 -3.03 -7.08
C ALA A 42 -5.36 -3.59 -5.73
N PHE A 43 -4.26 -3.04 -5.20
CA PHE A 43 -3.74 -3.52 -3.93
C PHE A 43 -4.67 -3.19 -2.76
N SER A 44 -5.59 -2.23 -2.94
CA SER A 44 -6.57 -1.93 -1.89
C SER A 44 -7.40 -3.14 -1.50
N GLN A 45 -7.53 -4.12 -2.37
CA GLN A 45 -8.27 -5.33 -2.05
C GLN A 45 -7.65 -6.13 -0.92
N ALA A 46 -6.35 -5.92 -0.67
CA ALA A 46 -5.70 -6.61 0.43
C ALA A 46 -6.30 -6.25 1.77
N ILE A 47 -6.84 -5.03 1.93
CA ILE A 47 -7.46 -4.63 3.18
C ILE A 47 -8.69 -5.47 3.48
N VAL A 48 -9.48 -5.76 2.46
CA VAL A 48 -10.71 -6.54 2.63
C VAL A 48 -10.43 -8.03 2.64
N LEU A 49 -9.60 -8.49 1.72
CA LEU A 49 -9.37 -9.92 1.52
C LEU A 49 -8.20 -10.47 2.34
N GLY A 50 -7.38 -9.59 2.90
CA GLY A 50 -6.18 -10.00 3.62
C GLY A 50 -4.95 -10.09 2.73
N GLU A 51 -5.14 -10.45 1.47
CA GLU A 51 -4.05 -10.59 0.53
C GLU A 51 -4.58 -10.45 -0.88
N THR A 52 -3.78 -9.86 -1.75
CA THR A 52 -4.11 -9.81 -3.17
C THR A 52 -2.81 -9.83 -3.97
N LYS A 53 -2.92 -10.16 -5.24
CA LYS A 53 -1.77 -10.23 -6.12
C LYS A 53 -2.09 -9.47 -7.39
N VAL A 54 -1.20 -8.58 -7.79
CA VAL A 54 -1.30 -7.84 -9.04
C VAL A 54 -0.07 -8.18 -9.84
N GLU A 55 -0.26 -8.76 -11.02
CA GLU A 55 0.81 -9.27 -11.85
C GLU A 55 1.61 -10.31 -11.06
N ASP A 56 2.89 -10.06 -10.80
CA ASP A 56 3.70 -11.01 -10.05
C ASP A 56 4.03 -10.53 -8.64
N ILE A 57 3.36 -9.49 -8.18
CA ILE A 57 3.65 -8.89 -6.88
C ILE A 57 2.48 -9.07 -5.95
N THR A 58 2.78 -9.59 -4.76
CA THR A 58 1.78 -9.85 -3.73
C THR A 58 1.74 -8.71 -2.74
N ALA A 59 0.54 -8.30 -2.36
CA ALA A 59 0.31 -7.35 -1.28
C ALA A 59 -0.50 -8.05 -0.19
N ARG A 60 -0.21 -7.74 1.05
CA ARG A 60 -0.90 -8.35 2.19
C ARG A 60 -1.23 -7.30 3.22
N ARG A 61 -2.38 -7.44 3.84
CA ARG A 61 -2.81 -6.53 4.88
C ARG A 61 -1.88 -6.60 6.09
N ALA A 62 -1.52 -5.44 6.61
CA ALA A 62 -0.82 -5.32 7.88
C ALA A 62 -1.62 -4.40 8.77
N ASP A 63 -1.68 -4.70 10.06
CA ASP A 63 -2.44 -3.88 11.00
C ASP A 63 -1.54 -3.00 11.85
N THR A 64 -0.25 -3.27 11.88
CA THR A 64 0.71 -2.50 12.65
C THR A 64 1.97 -2.25 11.83
N PRO A 65 2.74 -1.22 12.16
CA PRO A 65 4.03 -1.01 11.48
C PRO A 65 4.97 -2.20 11.63
N GLU A 66 4.93 -2.90 12.76
CA GLU A 66 5.78 -4.06 12.97
C GLU A 66 5.44 -5.18 11.98
N GLN A 67 4.14 -5.40 11.75
CA GLN A 67 3.72 -6.38 10.76
C GLN A 67 4.15 -5.96 9.36
N ALA A 68 4.08 -4.66 9.08
CA ALA A 68 4.51 -4.16 7.78
C ALA A 68 5.98 -4.44 7.55
N LEU A 69 6.81 -4.21 8.55
CA LEU A 69 8.24 -4.48 8.41
C LEU A 69 8.52 -5.95 8.18
N ALA A 70 7.78 -6.83 8.85
CA ALA A 70 7.93 -8.27 8.65
C ALA A 70 7.57 -8.67 7.22
N LEU A 71 6.49 -8.10 6.68
CA LEU A 71 6.08 -8.40 5.32
C LEU A 71 7.10 -7.89 4.30
N LEU A 72 7.70 -6.75 4.56
CA LEU A 72 8.74 -6.23 3.67
C LEU A 72 9.91 -7.20 3.55
N ARG A 73 10.25 -7.87 4.65
CA ARG A 73 11.32 -8.86 4.62
C ARG A 73 10.97 -10.06 3.76
N GLU A 74 9.68 -10.34 3.60
CA GLU A 74 9.22 -11.45 2.76
C GLU A 74 9.08 -11.06 1.30
N GLY A 75 9.32 -9.80 0.97
CA GLY A 75 9.16 -9.34 -0.40
C GLY A 75 7.72 -9.02 -0.77
N VAL A 76 6.85 -8.82 0.21
CA VAL A 76 5.43 -8.53 0.04
C VAL A 76 5.21 -7.05 0.30
N ILE A 77 4.25 -6.44 -0.41
CA ILE A 77 3.87 -5.05 -0.16
C ILE A 77 2.85 -5.03 0.97
N PRO A 78 3.17 -4.44 2.13
CA PRO A 78 2.18 -4.29 3.19
C PRO A 78 1.17 -3.22 2.83
N VAL A 79 -0.10 -3.46 3.11
CA VAL A 79 -1.18 -2.47 2.94
C VAL A 79 -1.84 -2.29 4.29
N LEU A 80 -1.75 -1.08 4.84
CA LEU A 80 -2.30 -0.79 6.15
C LEU A 80 -3.60 0.00 6.02
N PRO A 81 -4.64 -0.37 6.78
CA PRO A 81 -5.86 0.43 6.86
C PRO A 81 -5.63 1.64 7.76
N ASP A 82 -4.90 2.62 7.26
CA ASP A 82 -4.43 3.76 8.04
C ASP A 82 -4.64 5.04 7.22
N PRO A 83 -5.88 5.56 7.17
CA PRO A 83 -6.18 6.70 6.32
C PRO A 83 -5.46 7.97 6.74
N GLU A 84 -5.03 8.08 7.97
CA GLU A 84 -4.39 9.29 8.46
C GLU A 84 -2.88 9.23 8.44
N GLY A 85 -2.33 8.11 8.02
CA GLY A 85 -0.88 7.99 7.91
C GLY A 85 -0.16 7.89 9.24
N GLY A 86 -0.82 7.37 10.28
CA GLY A 86 -0.19 7.25 11.59
C GLY A 86 1.02 6.34 11.62
N CYS A 87 1.15 5.45 10.64
CA CYS A 87 2.30 4.57 10.57
C CYS A 87 3.56 5.26 10.04
N ILE A 88 3.41 6.45 9.44
CA ILE A 88 4.55 7.11 8.79
C ILE A 88 5.70 7.39 9.75
N PRO A 89 5.45 8.02 10.91
CA PRO A 89 6.57 8.26 11.83
C PRO A 89 7.25 7.00 12.32
N ALA A 90 6.49 5.91 12.48
CA ALA A 90 7.06 4.66 12.99
C ALA A 90 7.91 3.98 11.93
N LEU A 91 7.57 4.12 10.66
CA LEU A 91 8.30 3.45 9.58
C LEU A 91 9.47 4.27 9.05
N GLN A 92 9.45 5.58 9.27
CA GLN A 92 10.53 6.49 8.85
C GLN A 92 10.91 6.29 7.38
N PRO A 93 9.96 6.55 6.47
CA PRO A 93 10.23 6.35 5.05
C PRO A 93 11.16 7.41 4.49
N ASP A 94 11.78 7.11 3.37
CA ASP A 94 12.58 8.07 2.64
C ASP A 94 11.72 9.03 1.84
N ALA A 95 10.53 8.61 1.45
CA ALA A 95 9.61 9.45 0.68
C ALA A 95 8.18 9.00 0.92
N VAL A 96 7.24 9.92 0.76
CA VAL A 96 5.81 9.66 0.86
C VAL A 96 5.13 10.19 -0.39
N VAL A 97 4.33 9.34 -1.03
CA VAL A 97 3.52 9.71 -2.18
C VAL A 97 2.07 9.70 -1.76
N ASP A 98 1.37 10.79 -1.98
CA ASP A 98 -0.02 10.92 -1.55
C ASP A 98 -0.95 10.79 -2.74
N GLU A 99 -1.71 9.70 -2.79
CA GLU A 99 -2.69 9.44 -3.83
C GLU A 99 -4.10 9.33 -3.27
N ILE A 100 -4.30 9.75 -2.03
CA ILE A 100 -5.62 9.73 -1.41
C ILE A 100 -6.36 11.02 -1.73
N GLY A 101 -7.63 10.90 -2.14
CA GLY A 101 -8.51 12.04 -2.27
C GLY A 101 -8.13 13.02 -3.38
N ARG A 102 -7.55 12.53 -4.42
CA ARG A 102 -7.09 13.40 -5.51
C ARG A 102 -8.21 13.90 -6.40
N ALA A 103 -9.33 13.19 -6.41
CA ALA A 103 -10.36 13.45 -7.39
C ALA A 103 -11.04 14.80 -7.24
N HIS A 104 -11.03 15.35 -6.06
CA HIS A 104 -11.75 16.58 -5.77
C HIS A 104 -10.97 17.85 -6.06
N VAL A 105 -9.80 17.73 -6.49
CA VAL A 105 -8.92 18.88 -6.72
C VAL A 105 -9.42 19.80 -7.81
#